data_3b5cc2f8f016e61e20ea31f7fc9ba934
#
_entry.id   3b5cc2f8f016e61e20ea31f7fc9ba934
#
_cell.length_a   1.000
_cell.length_b   1.000
_cell.length_c   1.000
_cell.angle_alpha   90.00
_cell.angle_beta   90.00
_cell.angle_gamma   90.00
#
_symmetry.space_group_name_H-M   'P 1'
#
loop_
_entity.id
_entity.type
_entity.pdbx_description
1 polymer ?
#
loop_
_entity_poly.entity_id
_entity_poly.type
_entity_poly.pdbx_seq_one_letter_code
_entity_poly.pdbx_strand_id
1 'polypeptide(L)'
;MSVVTKILVLYYSRTGNTEKMARAVAEGAKSAGNVQVDLNYFVEAEDLPGFDAVIVGTPTYHHDLPIDIKMLFEETSARNLILKGKPGAVFGSYGWSGEAPGLMLEIMKKKFEMEVAETPLLAKYVPDQKTLEQCKVLGKRFAESLMQQT
;
A
#
# COMPACT_ATOMS: atom_id res chain seq x y z
N MET A 1 16.06 23.56 4.72
CA MET A 1 14.64 23.14 4.76
C MET A 1 14.56 21.64 4.69
N SER A 2 13.95 21.03 5.69
CA SER A 2 13.72 19.60 5.64
C SER A 2 12.49 19.31 4.76
N VAL A 3 12.65 18.38 3.82
CA VAL A 3 11.56 17.92 3.00
C VAL A 3 10.87 16.79 3.75
N VAL A 4 9.56 16.94 3.97
CA VAL A 4 8.78 15.90 4.65
C VAL A 4 8.55 14.74 3.70
N THR A 5 8.87 13.54 4.15
CA THR A 5 8.58 12.32 3.39
C THR A 5 7.08 12.08 3.34
N LYS A 6 6.56 11.86 2.14
CA LYS A 6 5.13 11.64 1.93
C LYS A 6 4.87 10.18 1.57
N ILE A 7 4.03 9.53 2.38
CA ILE A 7 3.64 8.14 2.17
C ILE A 7 2.15 8.09 1.85
N LEU A 8 1.80 7.40 0.78
CA LEU A 8 0.40 7.11 0.45
C LEU A 8 0.06 5.72 0.94
N VAL A 9 -1.00 5.59 1.73
CA VAL A 9 -1.63 4.31 2.03
C VAL A 9 -2.93 4.29 1.22
N LEU A 10 -2.89 3.61 0.09
CA LEU A 10 -4.01 3.49 -0.83
C LEU A 10 -4.70 2.16 -0.58
N TYR A 11 -6.00 2.17 -0.37
CA TYR A 11 -6.71 0.94 -0.12
C TYR A 11 -8.04 0.89 -0.87
N TYR A 12 -8.49 -0.32 -1.13
CA TYR A 12 -9.85 -0.60 -1.55
C TYR A 12 -10.47 -1.52 -0.51
N SER A 13 -11.71 -1.25 -0.10
CA SER A 13 -12.37 -2.07 0.91
C SER A 13 -13.86 -2.06 0.68
N ARG A 14 -14.46 -3.25 0.55
CA ARG A 14 -15.90 -3.42 0.34
C ARG A 14 -16.62 -3.69 1.65
N THR A 15 -16.02 -4.52 2.51
CA THR A 15 -16.61 -4.96 3.77
C THR A 15 -16.03 -4.25 4.98
N GLY A 16 -14.99 -3.45 4.78
CA GLY A 16 -14.30 -2.74 5.87
C GLY A 16 -13.09 -3.47 6.43
N ASN A 17 -12.82 -4.70 6.01
CA ASN A 17 -11.69 -5.46 6.56
C ASN A 17 -10.34 -4.88 6.12
N THR A 18 -10.16 -4.65 4.83
CA THR A 18 -8.94 -4.02 4.33
C THR A 18 -8.80 -2.60 4.86
N GLU A 19 -9.91 -1.89 5.04
CA GLU A 19 -9.89 -0.56 5.63
C GLU A 19 -9.34 -0.56 7.05
N LYS A 20 -9.74 -1.54 7.87
CA LYS A 20 -9.21 -1.66 9.23
C LYS A 20 -7.70 -1.85 9.22
N MET A 21 -7.21 -2.68 8.31
CA MET A 21 -5.78 -2.88 8.13
C MET A 21 -5.10 -1.60 7.67
N ALA A 22 -5.70 -0.89 6.71
CA ALA A 22 -5.14 0.34 6.17
C ALA A 22 -5.00 1.43 7.25
N ARG A 23 -6.01 1.56 8.12
CA ARG A 23 -5.95 2.50 9.22
C ARG A 23 -4.83 2.17 10.20
N ALA A 24 -4.63 0.89 10.48
CA ALA A 24 -3.56 0.45 11.36
C ALA A 24 -2.18 0.69 10.74
N VAL A 25 -2.03 0.42 9.44
CA VAL A 25 -0.78 0.71 8.71
C VAL A 25 -0.47 2.20 8.77
N ALA A 26 -1.47 3.04 8.48
CA ALA A 26 -1.29 4.49 8.50
C ALA A 26 -0.94 5.01 9.90
N GLU A 27 -1.59 4.47 10.94
CA GLU A 27 -1.28 4.83 12.31
C GLU A 27 0.16 4.49 12.67
N GLY A 28 0.61 3.29 12.29
CA GLY A 28 1.99 2.87 12.51
C GLY A 28 2.99 3.76 11.79
N ALA A 29 2.71 4.11 10.53
CA ALA A 29 3.59 4.99 9.78
C ALA A 29 3.69 6.38 10.43
N LYS A 30 2.57 6.94 10.86
CA LYS A 30 2.55 8.24 11.55
C LYS A 30 3.36 8.21 12.83
N SER A 31 3.39 7.09 13.53
CA SER A 31 4.11 6.97 14.81
C SER A 31 5.62 7.05 14.64
N ALA A 32 6.13 6.90 13.42
CA ALA A 32 7.56 6.99 13.16
C ALA A 32 8.11 8.42 13.24
N GLY A 33 7.24 9.44 13.19
CA GLY A 33 7.64 10.83 13.35
C GLY A 33 7.48 11.63 12.06
N ASN A 34 8.49 12.31 11.63
CA ASN A 34 8.53 13.28 10.53
C ASN A 34 8.09 12.76 9.15
N VAL A 35 6.89 12.21 9.05
CA VAL A 35 6.32 11.76 7.77
C VAL A 35 4.90 12.31 7.63
N GLN A 36 4.51 12.58 6.39
CA GLN A 36 3.13 12.87 6.06
C GLN A 36 2.52 11.58 5.52
N VAL A 37 1.44 11.12 6.12
CA VAL A 37 0.76 9.89 5.70
C VAL A 37 -0.63 10.26 5.20
N ASP A 38 -0.89 9.98 3.93
CA ASP A 38 -2.21 10.15 3.33
C ASP A 38 -2.87 8.78 3.24
N LEU A 39 -4.04 8.66 3.86
CA LEU A 39 -4.83 7.43 3.82
C LEU A 39 -6.03 7.68 2.92
N ASN A 40 -6.04 7.05 1.74
CA ASN A 40 -7.07 7.29 0.73
C ASN A 40 -7.54 6.01 0.09
N TYR A 41 -8.83 5.95 -0.21
CA TYR A 41 -9.39 4.87 -1.02
C TYR A 41 -9.42 5.23 -2.52
N PHE A 42 -9.13 6.47 -2.86
CA PHE A 42 -9.10 6.93 -4.24
C PHE A 42 -8.04 8.02 -4.42
N VAL A 43 -7.24 7.90 -5.48
CA VAL A 43 -6.35 8.96 -5.95
C VAL A 43 -6.37 8.94 -7.47
N GLU A 44 -6.02 10.05 -8.08
CA GLU A 44 -5.81 10.10 -9.52
C GLU A 44 -4.44 9.51 -9.86
N ALA A 45 -4.31 8.94 -11.07
CA ALA A 45 -3.03 8.38 -11.49
C ALA A 45 -1.90 9.40 -11.40
N GLU A 46 -2.18 10.64 -11.77
CA GLU A 46 -1.22 11.74 -11.74
C GLU A 46 -0.74 12.10 -10.34
N ASP A 47 -1.47 11.69 -9.30
CA ASP A 47 -1.07 11.95 -7.91
C ASP A 47 0.04 11.01 -7.44
N LEU A 48 0.12 9.81 -8.02
CA LEU A 48 1.04 8.79 -7.54
C LEU A 48 2.51 9.22 -7.53
N PRO A 49 3.04 9.86 -8.60
CA PRO A 49 4.45 10.28 -8.59
C PRO A 49 4.77 11.33 -7.52
N GLY A 50 3.77 11.99 -6.95
CA GLY A 50 3.98 13.01 -5.92
C GLY A 50 4.28 12.44 -4.54
N PHE A 51 4.12 11.13 -4.36
CA PHE A 51 4.44 10.46 -3.09
C PHE A 51 5.83 9.87 -3.15
N ASP A 52 6.53 9.87 -2.02
CA ASP A 52 7.85 9.25 -1.92
C ASP A 52 7.75 7.73 -1.83
N ALA A 53 6.62 7.23 -1.33
CA ALA A 53 6.39 5.80 -1.17
C ALA A 53 4.89 5.51 -1.22
N VAL A 54 4.55 4.29 -1.66
CA VAL A 54 3.14 3.87 -1.79
C VAL A 54 2.95 2.50 -1.16
N ILE A 55 2.00 2.42 -0.23
CA ILE A 55 1.57 1.14 0.35
C ILE A 55 0.14 0.90 -0.13
N VAL A 56 -0.10 -0.28 -0.73
CA VAL A 56 -1.41 -0.61 -1.30
C VAL A 56 -2.08 -1.70 -0.48
N GLY A 57 -3.31 -1.43 -0.05
CA GLY A 57 -4.16 -2.40 0.62
C GLY A 57 -5.25 -2.88 -0.33
N THR A 58 -5.33 -4.18 -0.55
CA THR A 58 -6.29 -4.75 -1.49
C THR A 58 -6.88 -6.07 -1.00
N PRO A 59 -8.22 -6.22 -1.04
CA PRO A 59 -8.82 -7.53 -0.90
C PRO A 59 -8.68 -8.32 -2.19
N THR A 60 -9.03 -9.61 -2.13
CA THR A 60 -9.06 -10.47 -3.32
C THR A 60 -10.51 -10.75 -3.70
N TYR A 61 -10.90 -10.45 -4.94
CA TYR A 61 -12.22 -10.75 -5.48
C TYR A 61 -12.04 -11.62 -6.71
N HIS A 62 -12.68 -12.80 -6.72
CA HIS A 62 -12.62 -13.72 -7.85
C HIS A 62 -11.17 -13.99 -8.28
N HIS A 63 -10.30 -14.24 -7.30
CA HIS A 63 -8.86 -14.53 -7.52
C HIS A 63 -8.07 -13.35 -8.12
N ASP A 64 -8.61 -12.14 -8.06
CA ASP A 64 -7.99 -11.00 -8.73
C ASP A 64 -8.10 -9.73 -7.90
N LEU A 65 -7.43 -8.68 -8.39
CA LEU A 65 -7.51 -7.34 -7.84
C LEU A 65 -8.88 -6.70 -8.10
N PRO A 66 -9.34 -5.83 -7.21
CA PRO A 66 -10.51 -5.00 -7.52
C PRO A 66 -10.28 -4.18 -8.77
N ILE A 67 -11.36 -3.98 -9.55
CA ILE A 67 -11.25 -3.26 -10.82
C ILE A 67 -10.74 -1.83 -10.65
N ASP A 68 -11.11 -1.17 -9.57
CA ASP A 68 -10.69 0.21 -9.33
C ASP A 68 -9.16 0.32 -9.20
N ILE A 69 -8.54 -0.64 -8.51
CA ILE A 69 -7.08 -0.67 -8.36
C ILE A 69 -6.44 -1.00 -9.71
N LYS A 70 -6.98 -1.98 -10.43
CA LYS A 70 -6.45 -2.34 -11.75
C LYS A 70 -6.48 -1.16 -12.70
N MET A 71 -7.60 -0.46 -12.76
CA MET A 71 -7.75 0.68 -13.67
C MET A 71 -6.79 1.81 -13.33
N LEU A 72 -6.60 2.09 -12.04
CA LEU A 72 -5.67 3.13 -11.61
C LEU A 72 -4.25 2.84 -12.10
N PHE A 73 -3.76 1.62 -11.89
CA PHE A 73 -2.40 1.29 -12.28
C PHE A 73 -2.25 1.09 -13.79
N GLU A 74 -3.30 0.64 -14.47
CA GLU A 74 -3.29 0.59 -15.94
C GLU A 74 -3.19 2.01 -16.52
N GLU A 75 -3.94 2.96 -15.98
CA GLU A 75 -3.87 4.35 -16.43
C GLU A 75 -2.48 4.95 -16.13
N THR A 76 -1.95 4.67 -14.95
CA THR A 76 -0.60 5.13 -14.57
C THR A 76 0.43 4.67 -15.59
N SER A 77 0.35 3.42 -16.01
CA SER A 77 1.24 2.86 -17.01
C SER A 77 1.01 3.46 -18.38
N ALA A 78 -0.26 3.59 -18.79
CA ALA A 78 -0.61 4.14 -20.10
C ALA A 78 -0.15 5.59 -20.28
N ARG A 79 -0.13 6.35 -19.18
CA ARG A 79 0.31 7.75 -19.19
C ARG A 79 1.81 7.89 -18.95
N ASN A 80 2.53 6.79 -18.86
CA ASN A 80 3.99 6.77 -18.65
C ASN A 80 4.42 7.55 -17.39
N LEU A 81 3.61 7.49 -16.34
CA LEU A 81 3.96 8.10 -15.07
C LEU A 81 5.00 7.24 -14.36
N ILE A 82 6.02 7.87 -13.79
CA ILE A 82 7.21 7.19 -13.28
C ILE A 82 7.11 6.95 -11.79
N LEU A 83 7.18 5.67 -11.39
CA LEU A 83 7.25 5.26 -9.99
C LEU A 83 8.54 4.50 -9.69
N LYS A 84 9.45 4.43 -10.65
CA LYS A 84 10.69 3.66 -10.54
C LYS A 84 11.50 4.05 -9.30
N GLY A 85 11.94 3.05 -8.56
CA GLY A 85 12.76 3.24 -7.38
C GLY A 85 12.01 3.63 -6.13
N LYS A 86 10.72 3.95 -6.22
CA LYS A 86 9.94 4.31 -5.03
C LYS A 86 9.69 3.08 -4.17
N PRO A 87 9.88 3.18 -2.85
CA PRO A 87 9.55 2.08 -1.95
C PRO A 87 8.04 1.79 -1.96
N GLY A 88 7.71 0.52 -1.81
CA GLY A 88 6.33 0.07 -1.78
C GLY A 88 6.13 -1.15 -0.92
N ALA A 89 4.91 -1.37 -0.49
CA ALA A 89 4.51 -2.56 0.25
C ALA A 89 3.04 -2.83 -0.03
N VAL A 90 2.60 -4.05 0.25
CA VAL A 90 1.21 -4.46 0.00
C VAL A 90 0.68 -5.22 1.19
N PHE A 91 -0.59 -5.00 1.50
CA PHE A 91 -1.31 -5.77 2.50
C PHE A 91 -2.73 -6.03 1.99
N GLY A 92 -3.45 -6.93 2.66
CA GLY A 92 -4.83 -7.15 2.26
C GLY A 92 -5.53 -8.21 3.06
N SER A 93 -6.86 -8.15 3.04
CA SER A 93 -7.73 -9.16 3.63
C SER A 93 -8.32 -10.03 2.52
N TYR A 94 -8.69 -11.25 2.87
CA TYR A 94 -9.33 -12.16 1.92
C TYR A 94 -10.28 -13.09 2.64
N GLY A 95 -11.29 -13.60 1.92
CA GLY A 95 -12.23 -14.56 2.48
C GLY A 95 -11.91 -15.98 2.08
N TRP A 96 -11.69 -16.21 0.80
CA TRP A 96 -11.48 -17.54 0.24
C TRP A 96 -10.04 -17.73 -0.22
N SER A 97 -9.56 -16.85 -1.08
CA SER A 97 -8.20 -16.93 -1.61
C SER A 97 -7.54 -15.56 -1.51
N GLY A 98 -6.22 -15.52 -1.42
CA GLY A 98 -5.48 -14.31 -1.12
C GLY A 98 -4.50 -13.90 -2.22
N GLU A 99 -4.83 -14.09 -3.49
CA GLU A 99 -3.90 -13.83 -4.60
C GLU A 99 -3.67 -12.33 -4.87
N ALA A 100 -4.68 -11.47 -4.64
CA ALA A 100 -4.59 -10.08 -5.09
C ALA A 100 -3.41 -9.30 -4.53
N PRO A 101 -3.07 -9.38 -3.22
CA PRO A 101 -1.90 -8.66 -2.74
C PRO A 101 -0.60 -9.08 -3.42
N GLY A 102 -0.43 -10.38 -3.68
CA GLY A 102 0.74 -10.86 -4.42
C GLY A 102 0.76 -10.36 -5.86
N LEU A 103 -0.40 -10.32 -6.52
CA LEU A 103 -0.52 -9.78 -7.88
C LEU A 103 -0.15 -8.30 -7.89
N MET A 104 -0.61 -7.54 -6.89
CA MET A 104 -0.30 -6.12 -6.79
C MET A 104 1.21 -5.92 -6.58
N LEU A 105 1.82 -6.73 -5.73
CA LEU A 105 3.25 -6.67 -5.46
C LEU A 105 4.05 -6.88 -6.76
N GLU A 106 3.64 -7.87 -7.57
CA GLU A 106 4.28 -8.14 -8.86
C GLU A 106 4.14 -6.96 -9.82
N ILE A 107 2.98 -6.33 -9.86
CA ILE A 107 2.76 -5.16 -10.71
C ILE A 107 3.70 -4.02 -10.30
N MET A 108 3.78 -3.73 -9.01
CA MET A 108 4.64 -2.69 -8.49
C MET A 108 6.10 -2.97 -8.79
N LYS A 109 6.52 -4.21 -8.58
CA LYS A 109 7.92 -4.62 -8.75
C LYS A 109 8.33 -4.69 -10.22
N LYS A 110 7.54 -5.38 -11.04
CA LYS A 110 7.94 -5.68 -12.41
C LYS A 110 7.53 -4.62 -13.41
N LYS A 111 6.32 -4.09 -13.28
CA LYS A 111 5.81 -3.10 -14.24
C LYS A 111 6.30 -1.69 -13.93
N PHE A 112 6.36 -1.33 -12.66
CA PHE A 112 6.75 0.01 -12.24
C PHE A 112 8.16 0.11 -11.68
N GLU A 113 8.85 -1.01 -11.55
CA GLU A 113 10.23 -1.07 -11.05
C GLU A 113 10.40 -0.38 -9.69
N MET A 114 9.40 -0.56 -8.83
CA MET A 114 9.44 -0.06 -7.46
C MET A 114 10.25 -1.00 -6.56
N GLU A 115 10.76 -0.47 -5.46
CA GLU A 115 11.45 -1.27 -4.46
C GLU A 115 10.43 -1.74 -3.43
N VAL A 116 10.01 -3.00 -3.53
CA VAL A 116 8.90 -3.51 -2.72
C VAL A 116 9.38 -4.44 -1.61
N ALA A 117 8.65 -4.41 -0.49
CA ALA A 117 8.82 -5.40 0.57
C ALA A 117 8.40 -6.77 0.03
N GLU A 118 9.24 -7.78 0.23
CA GLU A 118 9.13 -9.07 -0.45
C GLU A 118 7.81 -9.81 -0.24
N THR A 119 7.20 -9.69 0.95
CA THR A 119 6.02 -10.47 1.28
C THR A 119 4.86 -9.56 1.64
N PRO A 120 3.69 -9.72 1.00
CA PRO A 120 2.51 -8.95 1.42
C PRO A 120 2.01 -9.44 2.78
N LEU A 121 1.43 -8.54 3.56
CA LEU A 121 0.82 -8.87 4.84
C LEU A 121 -0.65 -9.24 4.60
N LEU A 122 -1.02 -10.47 4.92
CA LEU A 122 -2.35 -11.01 4.63
C LEU A 122 -3.15 -11.27 5.90
N ALA A 123 -4.45 -11.05 5.83
CA ALA A 123 -5.38 -11.41 6.89
C ALA A 123 -6.58 -12.13 6.29
N LYS A 124 -6.94 -13.29 6.84
CA LYS A 124 -8.12 -14.02 6.41
C LYS A 124 -9.34 -13.50 7.19
N TYR A 125 -10.37 -13.09 6.44
CA TYR A 125 -11.63 -12.53 7.00
C TYR A 125 -11.37 -11.25 7.80
N VAL A 126 -12.01 -11.09 8.96
CA VAL A 126 -11.84 -9.90 9.79
C VAL A 126 -10.45 -9.94 10.44
N PRO A 127 -9.64 -8.88 10.28
CA PRO A 127 -8.33 -8.86 10.93
C PRO A 127 -8.49 -8.84 12.45
N ASP A 128 -7.76 -9.74 13.13
CA ASP A 128 -7.76 -9.81 14.58
C ASP A 128 -6.77 -8.80 15.18
N GLN A 129 -6.71 -8.73 16.50
CA GLN A 129 -5.83 -7.79 17.20
C GLN A 129 -4.36 -8.01 16.81
N LYS A 130 -3.95 -9.27 16.70
CA LYS A 130 -2.58 -9.60 16.34
C LYS A 130 -2.24 -9.09 14.93
N THR A 131 -3.14 -9.28 13.98
CA THR A 131 -2.96 -8.81 12.60
C THR A 131 -2.89 -7.28 12.55
N LEU A 132 -3.74 -6.59 13.30
CA LEU A 132 -3.73 -5.13 13.36
C LEU A 132 -2.43 -4.61 13.95
N GLU A 133 -1.87 -5.30 14.95
CA GLU A 133 -0.56 -4.94 15.49
C GLU A 133 0.54 -5.14 14.44
N GLN A 134 0.44 -6.21 13.64
CA GLN A 134 1.38 -6.42 12.54
C GLN A 134 1.28 -5.32 11.48
N CYS A 135 0.06 -4.82 11.23
CA CYS A 135 -0.14 -3.70 10.32
C CYS A 135 0.54 -2.43 10.84
N LYS A 136 0.42 -2.15 12.13
CA LYS A 136 1.10 -1.01 12.74
C LYS A 136 2.61 -1.12 12.63
N VAL A 137 3.14 -2.33 12.88
CA VAL A 137 4.58 -2.59 12.76
C VAL A 137 5.03 -2.40 11.32
N LEU A 138 4.25 -2.90 10.35
CA LEU A 138 4.56 -2.71 8.93
C LEU A 138 4.68 -1.22 8.59
N GLY A 139 3.69 -0.43 8.96
CA GLY A 139 3.69 1.00 8.68
C GLY A 139 4.85 1.73 9.33
N LYS A 140 5.10 1.42 10.61
CA LYS A 140 6.17 2.07 11.36
C LYS A 140 7.55 1.75 10.78
N ARG A 141 7.83 0.48 10.54
CA ARG A 141 9.12 0.05 9.98
C ARG A 141 9.33 0.59 8.58
N PHE A 142 8.27 0.62 7.78
CA PHE A 142 8.34 1.16 6.44
C PHE A 142 8.70 2.64 6.46
N ALA A 143 8.04 3.42 7.31
CA ALA A 143 8.32 4.85 7.44
C ALA A 143 9.74 5.09 7.99
N GLU A 144 10.16 4.32 8.99
CA GLU A 144 11.51 4.43 9.55
C GLU A 144 12.57 4.13 8.49
N SER A 145 12.33 3.12 7.66
CA SER A 145 13.23 2.76 6.57
C SER A 145 13.42 3.91 5.59
N LEU A 146 12.36 4.63 5.26
CA LEU A 146 12.43 5.79 4.36
C LEU A 146 13.26 6.92 4.97
N MET A 147 13.09 7.16 6.26
CA MET A 147 13.82 8.24 6.93
C MET A 147 15.31 7.96 7.05
N GLN A 148 15.70 6.68 7.10
CA GLN A 148 17.10 6.30 7.19
C GLN A 148 17.86 6.45 5.87
N GLN A 149 17.16 6.61 4.77
CA GLN A 149 17.75 6.73 3.43
C GLN A 149 18.14 8.17 3.08
N THR A 150 17.85 9.12 3.93
CA THR A 150 18.12 10.53 3.66
C THR A 150 19.40 11.03 4.33
#